data_7da13215c69b49f1f147b2248832b36b
#
_entry.id   7da13215c69b49f1f147b2248832b36b
#
_cell.length_a   1.000
_cell.length_b   1.000
_cell.length_c   1.000
_cell.angle_alpha   90.00
_cell.angle_beta   90.00
_cell.angle_gamma   90.00
#
_symmetry.space_group_name_H-M   'P 1'
#
loop_
_entity.id
_entity.type
_entity.pdbx_description
1 polymer ?
#
loop_
_entity_poly.entity_id
_entity_poly.type
_entity_poly.pdbx_seq_one_letter_code
_entity_poly.pdbx_strand_id
1 'polypeptide(L)'
;MGYENTTLAKMQRKRHSRCMTVSSQPPKTEIPKQQDRAPRRVVRGPSTPPVKGPAAVTQADFIEEQMLLLGAGAAVMNQLADPGVGVGVAEHSTTLYRPVDRLRTTLAYVYMMTLGTEEEQAMISRMVNGAHKPVVASGRYNAFDPELQLWVAATLVKNGLDLYQRVFGPLDEASKQRIYEDGQIFGTALQVQQEQWPETYDGFLAYWDEATAQLTPDPLVQAF
;
A
#
# COMPACT_ATOMS: atom_id res chain seq x y z
N MET A 1 -19.22 69.14 4.40
CA MET A 1 -17.90 69.52 4.82
C MET A 1 -17.13 68.18 4.98
N GLY A 2 -16.48 67.63 4.07
CA GLY A 2 -15.58 67.96 3.04
C GLY A 2 -14.16 67.50 3.48
N TYR A 3 -13.89 66.20 3.42
CA TYR A 3 -12.53 65.61 3.37
C TYR A 3 -12.62 64.23 2.76
N GLU A 4 -12.72 64.18 1.47
CA GLU A 4 -12.48 62.97 0.69
C GLU A 4 -11.67 63.35 -0.55
N ASN A 5 -10.85 62.43 -1.00
CA ASN A 5 -10.17 62.42 -2.29
C ASN A 5 -8.79 63.13 -2.39
N THR A 6 -7.79 62.64 -1.62
CA THR A 6 -6.41 62.96 -2.04
C THR A 6 -5.44 61.76 -1.96
N THR A 7 -5.85 60.60 -1.55
CA THR A 7 -4.92 59.48 -1.32
C THR A 7 -4.94 58.42 -2.43
N LEU A 8 -5.97 58.31 -3.25
CA LEU A 8 -6.09 57.30 -4.32
C LEU A 8 -5.43 57.72 -5.65
N ALA A 9 -5.20 59.03 -5.88
CA ALA A 9 -4.61 59.52 -7.13
C ALA A 9 -3.07 59.45 -7.18
N LYS A 10 -2.37 59.14 -6.09
CA LYS A 10 -0.90 59.07 -6.05
C LYS A 10 -0.33 57.64 -6.17
N MET A 11 -1.15 56.62 -6.18
CA MET A 11 -0.68 55.22 -6.34
C MET A 11 -0.73 54.68 -7.79
N GLN A 12 -1.23 55.43 -8.73
CA GLN A 12 -1.34 54.96 -10.12
C GLN A 12 -0.28 55.44 -11.10
N ARG A 13 0.73 56.18 -10.67
CA ARG A 13 1.80 56.73 -11.56
C ARG A 13 3.19 56.15 -11.39
N LYS A 14 3.34 54.89 -10.93
CA LYS A 14 4.68 54.26 -10.86
C LYS A 14 4.67 52.81 -11.38
N ARG A 15 3.93 52.54 -12.45
CA ARG A 15 3.99 51.23 -13.14
C ARG A 15 4.16 51.36 -14.65
N HIS A 16 5.16 52.09 -15.07
CA HIS A 16 5.65 52.00 -16.46
C HIS A 16 7.18 52.22 -16.42
N SER A 17 7.91 51.14 -16.50
CA SER A 17 9.23 50.94 -17.08
C SER A 17 9.99 49.85 -16.34
N ARG A 18 9.81 48.64 -16.77
CA ARG A 18 10.88 47.65 -16.93
C ARG A 18 10.25 46.38 -17.55
N CYS A 19 10.14 46.41 -18.85
CA CYS A 19 9.99 45.21 -19.63
C CYS A 19 11.35 44.49 -19.59
N MET A 20 11.56 43.61 -18.60
CA MET A 20 12.60 42.59 -18.67
C MET A 20 12.00 41.39 -19.38
N THR A 21 12.43 41.16 -20.60
CA THR A 21 12.25 39.94 -21.33
C THR A 21 12.92 38.82 -20.53
N VAL A 22 12.15 38.14 -19.66
CA VAL A 22 12.54 36.87 -19.09
C VAL A 22 12.26 35.80 -20.13
N SER A 23 13.32 35.33 -20.78
CA SER A 23 13.29 34.14 -21.62
C SER A 23 12.83 32.97 -20.78
N SER A 24 11.57 32.60 -20.91
CA SER A 24 10.96 31.46 -20.24
C SER A 24 11.19 30.17 -21.06
N GLN A 25 12.40 29.69 -21.06
CA GLN A 25 12.62 28.27 -21.30
C GLN A 25 12.90 27.61 -19.96
N PRO A 26 12.06 26.64 -19.53
CA PRO A 26 12.39 25.83 -18.36
C PRO A 26 13.68 25.07 -18.65
N PRO A 27 14.53 24.81 -17.65
CA PRO A 27 15.72 24.01 -17.82
C PRO A 27 15.33 22.67 -18.41
N LYS A 28 15.95 22.29 -19.53
CA LYS A 28 15.81 20.95 -20.09
C LYS A 28 16.37 19.98 -19.06
N THR A 29 15.48 19.35 -18.30
CA THR A 29 15.83 18.21 -17.48
C THR A 29 16.27 17.12 -18.44
N GLU A 30 17.57 16.89 -18.57
CA GLU A 30 18.08 15.74 -19.30
C GLU A 30 17.56 14.50 -18.61
N ILE A 31 16.63 13.81 -19.26
CA ILE A 31 16.19 12.47 -18.86
C ILE A 31 17.43 11.58 -19.00
N PRO A 32 17.90 10.93 -17.95
CA PRO A 32 19.04 10.02 -18.03
C PRO A 32 18.78 8.99 -19.14
N LYS A 33 19.73 8.83 -20.05
CA LYS A 33 19.64 7.84 -21.13
C LYS A 33 19.43 6.47 -20.51
N GLN A 34 18.47 5.76 -21.03
CA GLN A 34 17.91 4.46 -20.62
C GLN A 34 18.91 3.28 -20.68
N GLN A 35 20.22 3.53 -20.57
CA GLN A 35 21.26 2.53 -20.84
C GLN A 35 21.69 1.68 -19.63
N ASP A 36 21.30 2.05 -18.39
CA ASP A 36 21.72 1.35 -17.18
C ASP A 36 20.58 0.68 -16.40
N ARG A 37 19.43 0.49 -17.03
CA ARG A 37 18.40 -0.33 -16.42
C ARG A 37 18.78 -1.80 -16.61
N ALA A 38 18.97 -2.51 -15.52
CA ALA A 38 18.98 -3.97 -15.52
C ALA A 38 17.84 -4.48 -16.41
N PRO A 39 18.05 -5.57 -17.19
CA PRO A 39 17.06 -6.07 -18.13
C PRO A 39 15.74 -6.23 -17.38
N ARG A 40 14.70 -5.50 -17.85
CA ARG A 40 13.34 -5.68 -17.32
C ARG A 40 13.02 -7.16 -17.40
N ARG A 41 12.84 -7.79 -16.25
CA ARG A 41 12.30 -9.14 -16.18
C ARG A 41 11.00 -9.14 -17.00
N VAL A 42 10.95 -9.94 -18.04
CA VAL A 42 9.76 -10.05 -18.89
C VAL A 42 8.64 -10.55 -17.99
N VAL A 43 7.61 -9.72 -17.78
CA VAL A 43 6.38 -10.17 -17.12
C VAL A 43 5.85 -11.29 -17.98
N ARG A 44 5.91 -12.51 -17.49
CA ARG A 44 5.34 -13.66 -18.17
C ARG A 44 3.84 -13.45 -18.26
N GLY A 45 3.25 -13.67 -19.43
CA GLY A 45 1.80 -13.74 -19.59
C GLY A 45 1.19 -14.77 -18.64
N PRO A 46 -0.15 -14.96 -18.65
CA PRO A 46 -0.82 -15.85 -17.71
C PRO A 46 -0.04 -17.16 -17.61
N SER A 47 0.57 -17.35 -16.42
CA SER A 47 1.46 -18.47 -16.21
C SER A 47 0.69 -19.77 -16.34
N THR A 48 1.23 -20.67 -17.09
CA THR A 48 0.80 -22.07 -17.02
C THR A 48 1.00 -22.48 -15.54
N PRO A 49 -0.03 -23.08 -14.90
CA PRO A 49 0.10 -23.51 -13.52
C PRO A 49 1.39 -24.30 -13.34
N PRO A 50 2.16 -24.08 -12.27
CA PRO A 50 3.45 -24.71 -12.10
C PRO A 50 3.26 -26.23 -12.21
N VAL A 51 3.88 -26.81 -13.22
CA VAL A 51 3.95 -28.27 -13.35
C VAL A 51 4.61 -28.76 -12.08
N LYS A 52 3.96 -29.69 -11.36
CA LYS A 52 4.48 -30.31 -10.15
C LYS A 52 5.91 -30.81 -10.38
N GLY A 53 6.86 -30.07 -9.94
CA GLY A 53 8.29 -30.37 -9.96
C GLY A 53 8.94 -29.62 -8.80
N PRO A 54 10.13 -30.02 -8.34
CA PRO A 54 10.73 -29.59 -7.07
C PRO A 54 11.26 -28.14 -7.07
N ALA A 55 10.85 -27.30 -7.98
CA ALA A 55 11.24 -25.90 -7.97
C ALA A 55 10.43 -25.16 -6.91
N ALA A 56 11.09 -24.75 -5.84
CA ALA A 56 10.50 -23.95 -4.79
C ALA A 56 9.93 -22.64 -5.36
N VAL A 57 8.66 -22.35 -5.06
CA VAL A 57 8.02 -21.09 -5.40
C VAL A 57 8.60 -19.99 -4.53
N THR A 58 9.09 -18.92 -5.14
CA THR A 58 9.59 -17.74 -4.43
C THR A 58 8.47 -16.74 -4.19
N GLN A 59 8.69 -15.78 -3.27
CA GLN A 59 7.77 -14.66 -3.07
C GLN A 59 7.54 -13.87 -4.37
N ALA A 60 8.58 -13.67 -5.19
CA ALA A 60 8.45 -12.98 -6.46
C ALA A 60 7.57 -13.75 -7.44
N ASP A 61 7.76 -15.08 -7.57
CA ASP A 61 6.91 -15.92 -8.42
C ASP A 61 5.46 -15.91 -7.94
N PHE A 62 5.25 -15.94 -6.63
CA PHE A 62 3.94 -15.89 -6.01
C PHE A 62 3.23 -14.56 -6.30
N ILE A 63 3.89 -13.40 -6.08
CA ILE A 63 3.26 -12.08 -6.23
C ILE A 63 3.01 -11.70 -7.70
N GLU A 64 3.74 -12.29 -8.65
CA GLU A 64 3.52 -12.08 -10.08
C GLU A 64 2.21 -12.73 -10.59
N GLU A 65 1.59 -13.60 -9.81
CA GLU A 65 0.35 -14.27 -10.20
C GLU A 65 -0.85 -13.33 -10.17
N GLN A 66 -1.35 -12.96 -11.35
CA GLN A 66 -2.49 -12.03 -11.48
C GLN A 66 -3.77 -12.54 -10.81
N MET A 67 -3.91 -13.86 -10.63
CA MET A 67 -5.05 -14.45 -9.94
C MET A 67 -5.17 -14.01 -8.49
N LEU A 68 -4.07 -13.59 -7.85
CA LEU A 68 -4.08 -13.04 -6.49
C LEU A 68 -4.94 -11.78 -6.36
N LEU A 69 -5.15 -11.05 -7.46
CA LEU A 69 -6.05 -9.90 -7.48
C LEU A 69 -7.50 -10.27 -7.11
N LEU A 70 -7.92 -11.49 -7.41
CA LEU A 70 -9.25 -11.98 -7.02
C LEU A 70 -9.39 -12.11 -5.50
N GLY A 71 -8.29 -12.33 -4.78
CA GLY A 71 -8.25 -12.37 -3.32
C GLY A 71 -8.29 -11.00 -2.65
N ALA A 72 -8.06 -9.91 -3.39
CA ALA A 72 -8.00 -8.58 -2.83
C ALA A 72 -9.29 -8.17 -2.10
N GLY A 73 -10.46 -8.57 -2.65
CA GLY A 73 -11.75 -8.33 -2.01
C GLY A 73 -11.86 -9.02 -0.65
N ALA A 74 -11.44 -10.28 -0.56
CA ALA A 74 -11.45 -11.04 0.70
C ALA A 74 -10.50 -10.41 1.74
N ALA A 75 -9.31 -9.99 1.32
CA ALA A 75 -8.37 -9.30 2.20
C ALA A 75 -8.98 -7.99 2.75
N VAL A 76 -9.58 -7.18 1.89
CA VAL A 76 -10.25 -5.93 2.31
C VAL A 76 -11.39 -6.22 3.28
N MET A 77 -12.24 -7.21 3.04
CA MET A 77 -13.34 -7.55 3.94
C MET A 77 -12.83 -7.98 5.31
N ASN A 78 -11.76 -8.78 5.37
CA ASN A 78 -11.13 -9.15 6.63
C ASN A 78 -10.53 -7.93 7.36
N GLN A 79 -9.88 -7.01 6.64
CA GLN A 79 -9.35 -5.76 7.19
C GLN A 79 -10.46 -4.92 7.82
N LEU A 80 -11.56 -4.72 7.10
CA LEU A 80 -12.69 -3.91 7.54
C LEU A 80 -13.47 -4.53 8.70
N ALA A 81 -13.39 -5.84 8.90
CA ALA A 81 -14.04 -6.53 10.01
C ALA A 81 -13.38 -6.21 11.37
N ASP A 82 -12.13 -5.76 11.38
CA ASP A 82 -11.51 -5.20 12.58
C ASP A 82 -12.05 -3.79 12.83
N PRO A 83 -12.57 -3.47 14.03
CA PRO A 83 -13.18 -2.17 14.33
C PRO A 83 -12.22 -0.99 14.17
N GLY A 84 -10.95 -1.15 14.56
CA GLY A 84 -9.93 -0.10 14.45
C GLY A 84 -9.60 0.22 13.01
N VAL A 85 -9.39 -0.80 12.18
CA VAL A 85 -9.13 -0.63 10.75
C VAL A 85 -10.40 -0.16 10.03
N GLY A 86 -11.52 -0.83 10.28
CA GLY A 86 -12.78 -0.59 9.57
C GLY A 86 -13.30 0.84 9.74
N VAL A 87 -13.35 1.34 10.97
CA VAL A 87 -13.80 2.72 11.26
C VAL A 87 -12.84 3.75 10.67
N GLY A 88 -11.51 3.53 10.81
CA GLY A 88 -10.53 4.42 10.19
C GLY A 88 -10.67 4.50 8.67
N VAL A 89 -10.96 3.37 8.00
CA VAL A 89 -11.23 3.34 6.56
C VAL A 89 -12.56 4.02 6.24
N ALA A 90 -13.63 3.76 6.98
CA ALA A 90 -14.94 4.34 6.70
C ALA A 90 -14.93 5.88 6.82
N GLU A 91 -14.18 6.43 7.78
CA GLU A 91 -14.11 7.88 8.00
C GLU A 91 -13.13 8.61 7.05
N HIS A 92 -12.08 7.95 6.57
CA HIS A 92 -11.01 8.61 5.82
C HIS A 92 -10.81 8.11 4.39
N SER A 93 -11.29 6.92 4.07
CA SER A 93 -11.02 6.31 2.77
C SER A 93 -12.01 6.74 1.71
N THR A 94 -11.50 6.91 0.51
CA THR A 94 -12.31 7.08 -0.70
C THR A 94 -12.71 5.74 -1.35
N THR A 95 -12.58 4.63 -0.65
CA THR A 95 -12.76 3.27 -1.19
C THR A 95 -14.12 3.07 -1.87
N LEU A 96 -15.21 3.59 -1.30
CA LEU A 96 -16.55 3.50 -1.90
C LEU A 96 -16.66 4.25 -3.24
N TYR A 97 -15.98 5.36 -3.36
CA TYR A 97 -16.09 6.23 -4.54
C TYR A 97 -14.97 5.98 -5.55
N ARG A 98 -13.84 5.44 -5.10
CA ARG A 98 -12.63 5.21 -5.90
C ARG A 98 -11.96 3.86 -5.58
N PRO A 99 -12.68 2.73 -5.67
CA PRO A 99 -12.15 1.43 -5.28
C PRO A 99 -10.95 1.00 -6.12
N VAL A 100 -10.92 1.34 -7.39
CA VAL A 100 -9.81 1.02 -8.30
C VAL A 100 -8.53 1.77 -7.91
N ASP A 101 -8.63 3.02 -7.49
CA ASP A 101 -7.45 3.77 -7.05
C ASP A 101 -6.90 3.20 -5.72
N ARG A 102 -7.78 2.79 -4.82
CA ARG A 102 -7.38 2.12 -3.58
C ARG A 102 -6.68 0.80 -3.87
N LEU A 103 -7.22 0.00 -4.77
CA LEU A 103 -6.58 -1.24 -5.22
C LEU A 103 -5.21 -0.96 -5.82
N ARG A 104 -5.08 0.02 -6.72
CA ARG A 104 -3.79 0.40 -7.34
C ARG A 104 -2.75 0.80 -6.31
N THR A 105 -3.11 1.60 -5.30
CA THR A 105 -2.16 2.02 -4.27
C THR A 105 -1.70 0.85 -3.40
N THR A 106 -2.61 -0.07 -3.06
CA THR A 106 -2.26 -1.28 -2.32
C THR A 106 -1.36 -2.19 -3.15
N LEU A 107 -1.68 -2.41 -4.42
CA LEU A 107 -0.84 -3.21 -5.31
C LEU A 107 0.53 -2.57 -5.53
N ALA A 108 0.60 -1.24 -5.69
CA ALA A 108 1.88 -0.55 -5.79
C ALA A 108 2.74 -0.81 -4.55
N TYR A 109 2.14 -0.76 -3.36
CA TYR A 109 2.84 -1.10 -2.11
C TYR A 109 3.34 -2.55 -2.13
N VAL A 110 2.47 -3.51 -2.40
CA VAL A 110 2.81 -4.94 -2.41
C VAL A 110 3.92 -5.24 -3.42
N TYR A 111 3.80 -4.76 -4.66
CA TYR A 111 4.81 -4.99 -5.70
C TYR A 111 6.14 -4.30 -5.37
N MET A 112 6.13 -3.08 -4.87
CA MET A 112 7.36 -2.38 -4.52
C MET A 112 8.06 -3.02 -3.32
N MET A 113 7.32 -3.52 -2.34
CA MET A 113 7.91 -4.24 -1.20
C MET A 113 8.54 -5.57 -1.62
N THR A 114 7.98 -6.25 -2.63
CA THR A 114 8.48 -7.57 -3.05
C THR A 114 9.55 -7.49 -4.13
N LEU A 115 9.38 -6.58 -5.10
CA LEU A 115 10.18 -6.55 -6.33
C LEU A 115 11.03 -5.29 -6.48
N GLY A 116 10.80 -4.30 -5.63
CA GLY A 116 11.48 -3.00 -5.67
C GLY A 116 12.87 -3.05 -5.06
N THR A 117 13.68 -2.07 -5.43
CA THR A 117 14.95 -1.77 -4.76
C THR A 117 14.70 -1.22 -3.35
N GLU A 118 15.72 -1.22 -2.50
CA GLU A 118 15.64 -0.63 -1.15
C GLU A 118 15.19 0.85 -1.18
N GLU A 119 15.61 1.60 -2.21
CA GLU A 119 15.19 3.00 -2.39
C GLU A 119 13.70 3.11 -2.72
N GLU A 120 13.19 2.23 -3.59
CA GLU A 120 11.78 2.16 -3.95
C GLU A 120 10.92 1.71 -2.78
N GLN A 121 11.37 0.73 -2.00
CA GLN A 121 10.72 0.28 -0.76
C GLN A 121 10.65 1.41 0.27
N ALA A 122 11.75 2.12 0.49
CA ALA A 122 11.77 3.28 1.38
C ALA A 122 10.87 4.43 0.89
N MET A 123 10.78 4.63 -0.43
CA MET A 123 9.92 5.65 -1.02
C MET A 123 8.45 5.31 -0.79
N ILE A 124 8.02 4.10 -1.11
CA ILE A 124 6.60 3.71 -0.96
C ILE A 124 6.18 3.68 0.52
N SER A 125 7.06 3.27 1.44
CA SER A 125 6.80 3.33 2.89
C SER A 125 6.55 4.75 3.36
N ARG A 126 7.35 5.73 2.90
CA ARG A 126 7.12 7.14 3.20
C ARG A 126 5.79 7.65 2.65
N MET A 127 5.40 7.21 1.44
CA MET A 127 4.12 7.59 0.84
C MET A 127 2.94 7.03 1.64
N VAL A 128 2.99 5.76 2.06
CA VAL A 128 1.97 5.13 2.90
C VAL A 128 1.89 5.82 4.25
N ASN A 129 3.01 6.06 4.93
CA ASN A 129 3.05 6.80 6.18
C ASN A 129 2.49 8.23 6.02
N GLY A 130 2.74 8.88 4.88
CA GLY A 130 2.14 10.17 4.55
C GLY A 130 0.62 10.11 4.47
N ALA A 131 0.07 9.06 3.85
CA ALA A 131 -1.37 8.84 3.74
C ALA A 131 -2.02 8.46 5.09
N HIS A 132 -1.28 7.84 5.99
CA HIS A 132 -1.74 7.45 7.32
C HIS A 132 -1.83 8.63 8.31
N LYS A 133 -1.08 9.72 8.10
CA LYS A 133 -1.05 10.87 9.04
C LYS A 133 -2.40 11.40 9.46
N PRO A 134 -3.40 11.58 8.59
CA PRO A 134 -4.72 12.05 9.00
C PRO A 134 -5.58 10.96 9.64
N VAL A 135 -5.19 9.68 9.55
CA VAL A 135 -6.01 8.54 9.99
C VAL A 135 -5.68 8.18 11.43
N VAL A 136 -5.96 9.12 12.33
CA VAL A 136 -5.74 8.97 13.78
C VAL A 136 -6.87 9.64 14.52
N ALA A 137 -7.57 8.87 15.38
CA ALA A 137 -8.55 9.40 16.32
C ALA A 137 -8.38 8.71 17.67
N SER A 138 -8.09 9.49 18.71
CA SER A 138 -7.78 8.99 20.05
C SER A 138 -8.88 8.06 20.57
N GLY A 139 -8.49 6.85 20.95
CA GLY A 139 -9.38 5.84 21.53
C GLY A 139 -10.31 5.12 20.54
N ARG A 140 -10.19 5.41 19.23
CA ARG A 140 -11.01 4.75 18.19
C ARG A 140 -10.18 4.00 17.17
N TYR A 141 -9.20 4.65 16.56
CA TYR A 141 -8.29 4.07 15.57
C TYR A 141 -7.00 4.87 15.48
N ASN A 142 -5.95 4.19 15.03
CA ASN A 142 -4.66 4.81 14.75
C ASN A 142 -3.95 4.03 13.64
N ALA A 143 -3.80 4.62 12.46
CA ALA A 143 -3.13 3.95 11.35
C ALA A 143 -1.62 3.68 11.58
N PHE A 144 -1.05 4.22 12.66
CA PHE A 144 0.31 3.92 13.09
C PHE A 144 0.37 2.87 14.22
N ASP A 145 -0.77 2.28 14.59
CA ASP A 145 -0.81 1.19 15.56
C ASP A 145 -0.18 -0.07 14.95
N PRO A 146 0.89 -0.62 15.56
CA PRO A 146 1.55 -1.79 15.03
C PRO A 146 0.65 -3.04 15.00
N GLU A 147 -0.29 -3.18 15.92
CA GLU A 147 -1.20 -4.33 15.97
C GLU A 147 -2.20 -4.27 14.81
N LEU A 148 -2.79 -3.09 14.54
CA LEU A 148 -3.66 -2.91 13.38
C LEU A 148 -2.91 -3.11 12.06
N GLN A 149 -1.67 -2.67 11.98
CA GLN A 149 -0.84 -2.89 10.80
C GLN A 149 -0.44 -4.35 10.64
N LEU A 150 -0.16 -5.06 11.73
CA LEU A 150 0.08 -6.50 11.72
C LEU A 150 -1.13 -7.24 11.14
N TRP A 151 -2.34 -6.89 11.61
CA TRP A 151 -3.57 -7.47 11.08
C TRP A 151 -3.71 -7.23 9.57
N VAL A 152 -3.52 -5.99 9.11
CA VAL A 152 -3.60 -5.65 7.68
C VAL A 152 -2.58 -6.45 6.87
N ALA A 153 -1.32 -6.53 7.31
CA ALA A 153 -0.28 -7.33 6.65
C ALA A 153 -0.63 -8.83 6.62
N ALA A 154 -1.12 -9.36 7.75
CA ALA A 154 -1.56 -10.74 7.87
C ALA A 154 -2.67 -11.08 6.87
N THR A 155 -3.64 -10.18 6.66
CA THR A 155 -4.71 -10.41 5.68
C THR A 155 -4.18 -10.51 4.24
N LEU A 156 -3.15 -9.74 3.89
CA LEU A 156 -2.52 -9.83 2.56
C LEU A 156 -1.85 -11.19 2.36
N VAL A 157 -1.06 -11.62 3.34
CA VAL A 157 -0.32 -12.90 3.27
C VAL A 157 -1.28 -14.09 3.27
N LYS A 158 -2.21 -14.14 4.23
CA LYS A 158 -3.12 -15.27 4.39
C LYS A 158 -4.04 -15.46 3.19
N ASN A 159 -4.72 -14.38 2.75
CA ASN A 159 -5.62 -14.48 1.60
C ASN A 159 -4.86 -14.77 0.30
N GLY A 160 -3.65 -14.26 0.16
CA GLY A 160 -2.77 -14.58 -0.97
C GLY A 160 -2.43 -16.06 -1.01
N LEU A 161 -1.91 -16.62 0.10
CA LEU A 161 -1.56 -18.04 0.19
C LEU A 161 -2.76 -18.97 -0.01
N ASP A 162 -3.91 -18.63 0.58
CA ASP A 162 -5.12 -19.43 0.43
C ASP A 162 -5.61 -19.46 -1.02
N LEU A 163 -5.63 -18.30 -1.67
CA LEU A 163 -6.08 -18.22 -3.06
C LEU A 163 -5.09 -18.92 -4.00
N TYR A 164 -3.78 -18.70 -3.82
CA TYR A 164 -2.77 -19.38 -4.62
C TYR A 164 -2.95 -20.89 -4.56
N GLN A 165 -3.06 -21.46 -3.36
CA GLN A 165 -3.22 -22.89 -3.18
C GLN A 165 -4.54 -23.43 -3.72
N ARG A 166 -5.62 -22.64 -3.70
CA ARG A 166 -6.90 -23.02 -4.33
C ARG A 166 -6.83 -23.10 -5.86
N VAL A 167 -6.04 -22.23 -6.48
CA VAL A 167 -5.94 -22.13 -7.94
C VAL A 167 -4.90 -23.08 -8.50
N PHE A 168 -3.72 -23.13 -7.87
CA PHE A 168 -2.55 -23.86 -8.39
C PHE A 168 -2.25 -25.17 -7.67
N GLY A 169 -2.99 -25.46 -6.62
CA GLY A 169 -2.77 -26.62 -5.75
C GLY A 169 -1.86 -26.31 -4.56
N PRO A 170 -1.71 -27.25 -3.63
CA PRO A 170 -0.98 -27.04 -2.39
C PRO A 170 0.49 -26.72 -2.66
N LEU A 171 1.01 -25.72 -1.95
CA LEU A 171 2.44 -25.45 -1.88
C LEU A 171 3.12 -26.50 -1.00
N ASP A 172 4.37 -26.83 -1.31
CA ASP A 172 5.22 -27.56 -0.37
C ASP A 172 5.53 -26.68 0.85
N GLU A 173 5.85 -27.32 1.99
CA GLU A 173 6.04 -26.63 3.26
C GLU A 173 7.17 -25.60 3.21
N ALA A 174 8.24 -25.90 2.47
CA ALA A 174 9.40 -24.98 2.36
C ALA A 174 9.04 -23.73 1.56
N SER A 175 8.26 -23.88 0.48
CA SER A 175 7.75 -22.73 -0.31
C SER A 175 6.77 -21.90 0.49
N LYS A 176 5.87 -22.55 1.23
CA LYS A 176 4.89 -21.91 2.09
C LYS A 176 5.56 -21.07 3.18
N GLN A 177 6.51 -21.68 3.90
CA GLN A 177 7.26 -21.02 4.95
C GLN A 177 8.04 -19.80 4.41
N ARG A 178 8.70 -19.95 3.26
CA ARG A 178 9.44 -18.85 2.63
C ARG A 178 8.56 -17.70 2.20
N ILE A 179 7.43 -17.96 1.52
CA ILE A 179 6.48 -16.93 1.12
C ILE A 179 5.93 -16.21 2.35
N TYR A 180 5.68 -16.95 3.42
CA TYR A 180 5.24 -16.41 4.69
C TYR A 180 6.31 -15.50 5.32
N GLU A 181 7.57 -15.96 5.40
CA GLU A 181 8.68 -15.19 5.95
C GLU A 181 8.92 -13.90 5.15
N ASP A 182 8.96 -13.99 3.83
CA ASP A 182 9.14 -12.83 2.97
C ASP A 182 7.96 -11.84 3.07
N GLY A 183 6.76 -12.35 3.36
CA GLY A 183 5.54 -11.54 3.50
C GLY A 183 5.54 -10.61 4.72
N GLN A 184 6.37 -10.85 5.72
CA GLN A 184 6.49 -9.99 6.90
C GLN A 184 6.84 -8.54 6.54
N ILE A 185 7.49 -8.32 5.40
CA ILE A 185 7.87 -6.98 4.93
C ILE A 185 6.65 -6.06 4.77
N PHE A 186 5.46 -6.60 4.52
CA PHE A 186 4.25 -5.79 4.39
C PHE A 186 3.84 -5.08 5.69
N GLY A 187 4.30 -5.56 6.83
CA GLY A 187 4.11 -4.91 8.13
C GLY A 187 5.38 -4.23 8.63
N THR A 188 6.53 -4.94 8.57
CA THR A 188 7.78 -4.47 9.17
C THR A 188 8.41 -3.28 8.42
N ALA A 189 8.06 -3.07 7.15
CA ALA A 189 8.43 -1.85 6.44
C ALA A 189 7.66 -0.59 6.91
N LEU A 190 6.68 -0.77 7.79
CA LEU A 190 5.91 0.31 8.43
C LEU A 190 6.22 0.32 9.94
N GLN A 191 5.24 0.09 10.81
CA GLN A 191 5.43 0.17 12.27
C GLN A 191 5.45 -1.18 13.00
N VAL A 192 5.15 -2.28 12.32
CA VAL A 192 5.18 -3.62 12.92
C VAL A 192 6.61 -3.95 13.31
N GLN A 193 6.80 -4.35 14.57
CA GLN A 193 8.10 -4.80 15.04
C GLN A 193 8.33 -6.26 14.62
N GLN A 194 9.59 -6.61 14.37
CA GLN A 194 9.95 -7.96 13.92
C GLN A 194 9.42 -9.05 14.87
N GLU A 195 9.44 -8.79 16.16
CA GLU A 195 9.03 -9.70 17.22
C GLU A 195 7.51 -9.89 17.30
N GLN A 196 6.73 -9.00 16.68
CA GLN A 196 5.28 -9.12 16.59
C GLN A 196 4.85 -10.09 15.47
N TRP A 197 5.70 -10.27 14.46
CA TRP A 197 5.43 -11.22 13.38
C TRP A 197 5.70 -12.65 13.89
N PRO A 198 4.72 -13.58 13.84
CA PRO A 198 4.93 -14.93 14.33
C PRO A 198 6.11 -15.62 13.63
N GLU A 199 6.96 -16.30 14.38
CA GLU A 199 8.21 -16.86 13.87
C GLU A 199 7.98 -17.97 12.83
N THR A 200 6.87 -18.71 12.95
CA THR A 200 6.54 -19.84 12.07
C THR A 200 5.18 -19.67 11.41
N TYR A 201 4.98 -20.32 10.28
CA TYR A 201 3.68 -20.32 9.61
C TYR A 201 2.58 -20.94 10.49
N ASP A 202 2.88 -21.97 11.27
CA ASP A 202 1.91 -22.54 12.23
C ASP A 202 1.54 -21.54 13.34
N GLY A 203 2.53 -20.82 13.86
CA GLY A 203 2.29 -19.73 14.81
C GLY A 203 1.44 -18.61 14.20
N PHE A 204 1.65 -18.31 12.93
CA PHE A 204 0.82 -17.37 12.18
C PHE A 204 -0.62 -17.86 12.00
N LEU A 205 -0.83 -19.15 11.76
CA LEU A 205 -2.19 -19.70 11.69
C LEU A 205 -2.91 -19.61 13.04
N ALA A 206 -2.21 -19.87 14.14
CA ALA A 206 -2.76 -19.67 15.48
C ALA A 206 -3.13 -18.20 15.75
N TYR A 207 -2.25 -17.25 15.40
CA TYR A 207 -2.55 -15.83 15.45
C TYR A 207 -3.77 -15.48 14.60
N TRP A 208 -3.86 -16.01 13.38
CA TRP A 208 -4.98 -15.77 12.46
C TRP A 208 -6.31 -16.23 13.06
N ASP A 209 -6.34 -17.44 13.62
CA ASP A 209 -7.55 -18.02 14.22
C ASP A 209 -7.99 -17.20 15.44
N GLU A 210 -7.05 -16.77 16.28
CA GLU A 210 -7.34 -15.90 17.43
C GLU A 210 -7.87 -14.53 16.98
N ALA A 211 -7.17 -13.88 16.04
CA ALA A 211 -7.56 -12.57 15.54
C ALA A 211 -8.95 -12.61 14.86
N THR A 212 -9.21 -13.62 14.02
CA THR A 212 -10.50 -13.76 13.35
C THR A 212 -11.65 -14.07 14.30
N ALA A 213 -11.41 -14.79 15.39
CA ALA A 213 -12.42 -15.06 16.42
C ALA A 213 -12.88 -13.78 17.17
N GLN A 214 -12.05 -12.73 17.16
CA GLN A 214 -12.33 -11.46 17.83
C GLN A 214 -12.97 -10.42 16.91
N LEU A 215 -13.05 -10.68 15.59
CA LEU A 215 -13.61 -9.74 14.63
C LEU A 215 -15.06 -9.41 14.93
N THR A 216 -15.34 -8.11 15.05
CA THR A 216 -16.70 -7.61 15.26
C THR A 216 -16.86 -6.34 14.43
N PRO A 217 -17.39 -6.45 13.20
CA PRO A 217 -17.54 -5.30 12.31
C PRO A 217 -18.39 -4.20 12.98
N ASP A 218 -17.85 -2.99 13.01
CA ASP A 218 -18.55 -1.82 13.52
C ASP A 218 -19.81 -1.53 12.67
N PRO A 219 -20.94 -1.07 13.26
CA PRO A 219 -22.14 -0.70 12.50
C PRO A 219 -21.89 0.34 11.40
N LEU A 220 -20.94 1.26 11.59
CA LEU A 220 -20.54 2.21 10.55
C LEU A 220 -19.95 1.48 9.33
N VAL A 221 -19.14 0.46 9.57
CA VAL A 221 -18.53 -0.37 8.51
C VAL A 221 -19.57 -1.22 7.80
N GLN A 222 -20.58 -1.73 8.52
CA GLN A 222 -21.66 -2.49 7.91
C GLN A 222 -22.55 -1.63 6.98
N ALA A 223 -22.63 -0.33 7.25
CA ALA A 223 -23.34 0.64 6.42
C ALA A 223 -22.49 1.20 5.27
N PHE A 224 -21.18 1.02 5.36
CA PHE A 224 -20.18 1.45 4.38
C PHE A 224 -20.09 0.49 3.20
#